data_0b71587482252da31f3c207ae6bd97f8
#
_entry.id   0b71587482252da31f3c207ae6bd97f8
#
_cell.length_a   1.000
_cell.length_b   1.000
_cell.length_c   1.000
_cell.angle_alpha   90.00
_cell.angle_beta   90.00
_cell.angle_gamma   90.00
#
_symmetry.space_group_name_H-M   'P 1'
#
loop_
_entity.id
_entity.type
_entity.pdbx_description
1 polymer ?
#
loop_
_entity_poly.entity_id
_entity_poly.type
_entity_poly.pdbx_seq_one_letter_code
_entity_poly.pdbx_strand_id
1 'polypeptide(L)'
;MFQRRMTYRMFYKQFLKIIDILDKSFVEEFDFWLATLPERIAKTISVSTVASRFEVKYSAANAIINFAEKEGILRKRYLVVCSNEECQFFYDDFDADELIKVMGEKVYCHNCSKEFKISYDNILVVFAKVKEPNIPEEKLEEEIMKRIGDTEKNEVYGNFSIADSLAKNINEIYNLYYNP
;
A
#
# COMPACT_ATOMS: atom_id res chain seq x y z
N MET A 1 -10.31 5.15 37.97
CA MET A 1 -9.62 5.63 36.76
C MET A 1 -10.27 4.98 35.55
N PHE A 2 -11.23 5.66 34.93
CA PHE A 2 -11.94 5.11 33.77
C PHE A 2 -11.10 5.36 32.52
N GLN A 3 -10.39 4.33 32.03
CA GLN A 3 -9.89 4.33 30.68
C GLN A 3 -11.10 4.37 29.72
N ARG A 4 -11.34 5.53 29.11
CA ARG A 4 -12.22 5.62 27.96
C ARG A 4 -11.60 4.71 26.88
N ARG A 5 -12.13 3.51 26.71
CA ARG A 5 -11.89 2.71 25.51
C ARG A 5 -12.44 3.52 24.35
N MET A 6 -11.55 4.24 23.66
CA MET A 6 -11.90 4.76 22.35
C MET A 6 -12.22 3.56 21.48
N THR A 7 -13.48 3.41 21.12
CA THR A 7 -13.91 2.39 20.16
C THR A 7 -13.40 2.83 18.80
N TYR A 8 -12.30 2.20 18.37
CA TYR A 8 -11.78 2.40 17.04
C TYR A 8 -12.87 2.09 16.01
N ARG A 9 -13.17 3.03 15.13
CA ARG A 9 -14.12 2.83 14.03
C ARG A 9 -13.35 2.44 12.78
N MET A 10 -13.48 1.20 12.36
CA MET A 10 -12.85 0.69 11.13
C MET A 10 -13.38 1.42 9.90
N PHE A 11 -12.47 1.84 9.03
CA PHE A 11 -12.77 2.40 7.72
C PHE A 11 -13.27 1.32 6.76
N TYR A 12 -12.69 0.13 6.85
CA TYR A 12 -13.17 -1.08 6.16
C TYR A 12 -13.66 -2.07 7.21
N LYS A 13 -14.97 -2.19 7.34
CA LYS A 13 -15.61 -3.07 8.34
C LYS A 13 -15.18 -4.53 8.24
N GLN A 14 -14.70 -4.95 7.07
CA GLN A 14 -14.20 -6.30 6.82
C GLN A 14 -13.05 -6.67 7.77
N PHE A 15 -12.18 -5.72 8.13
CA PHE A 15 -11.05 -5.98 9.03
C PHE A 15 -11.45 -6.38 10.44
N LEU A 16 -12.69 -6.15 10.86
CA LEU A 16 -13.22 -6.69 12.12
C LEU A 16 -13.16 -8.21 12.19
N LYS A 17 -13.14 -8.91 11.06
CA LYS A 17 -13.07 -10.38 10.99
C LYS A 17 -11.65 -10.93 11.28
N ILE A 18 -10.61 -10.11 11.18
CA ILE A 18 -9.22 -10.54 11.33
C ILE A 18 -8.53 -9.93 12.56
N ILE A 19 -9.21 -9.02 13.26
CA ILE A 19 -8.66 -8.28 14.40
C ILE A 19 -8.31 -9.19 15.60
N ASP A 20 -8.97 -10.35 15.70
CA ASP A 20 -8.70 -11.35 16.74
C ASP A 20 -7.62 -12.38 16.32
N ILE A 21 -7.19 -12.34 15.06
CA ILE A 21 -6.21 -13.28 14.48
C ILE A 21 -4.84 -12.63 14.34
N LEU A 22 -4.81 -11.37 13.93
CA LEU A 22 -3.60 -10.56 13.85
C LEU A 22 -3.54 -9.59 15.03
N ASP A 23 -2.36 -8.99 15.23
CA ASP A 23 -2.22 -7.93 16.22
C ASP A 23 -3.21 -6.79 15.93
N LYS A 24 -3.99 -6.43 16.96
CA LYS A 24 -5.06 -5.46 16.82
C LYS A 24 -4.54 -4.08 16.40
N SER A 25 -3.43 -3.63 16.98
CA SER A 25 -2.84 -2.31 16.66
C SER A 25 -2.42 -2.28 15.20
N PHE A 26 -1.76 -3.34 14.72
CA PHE A 26 -1.37 -3.46 13.32
C PHE A 26 -2.59 -3.41 12.38
N VAL A 27 -3.67 -4.13 12.70
CA VAL A 27 -4.88 -4.12 11.86
C VAL A 27 -5.52 -2.73 11.82
N GLU A 28 -5.61 -2.05 12.96
CA GLU A 28 -6.16 -0.70 13.06
C GLU A 28 -5.31 0.34 12.30
N GLU A 29 -3.99 0.26 12.41
CA GLU A 29 -3.06 1.14 11.70
C GLU A 29 -3.07 0.88 10.19
N PHE A 30 -3.13 -0.39 9.78
CA PHE A 30 -3.24 -0.77 8.37
C PHE A 30 -4.56 -0.28 7.75
N ASP A 31 -5.69 -0.44 8.46
CA ASP A 31 -7.00 0.06 8.04
C ASP A 31 -6.98 1.58 7.81
N PHE A 32 -6.42 2.33 8.75
CA PHE A 32 -6.25 3.77 8.63
C PHE A 32 -5.35 4.16 7.46
N TRP A 33 -4.18 3.54 7.37
CA TRP A 33 -3.25 3.80 6.28
C TRP A 33 -3.88 3.54 4.93
N LEU A 34 -4.55 2.41 4.76
CA LEU A 34 -5.19 2.05 3.49
C LEU A 34 -6.31 3.02 3.10
N ALA A 35 -7.06 3.52 4.09
CA ALA A 35 -8.11 4.51 3.86
C ALA A 35 -7.56 5.88 3.41
N THR A 36 -6.38 6.24 3.87
CA THR A 36 -5.76 7.56 3.64
C THR A 36 -4.71 7.56 2.53
N LEU A 37 -4.49 6.42 1.85
CA LEU A 37 -3.49 6.34 0.79
C LEU A 37 -3.82 7.27 -0.38
N PRO A 38 -2.84 8.09 -0.82
CA PRO A 38 -2.93 8.78 -2.09
C PRO A 38 -3.14 7.80 -3.26
N GLU A 39 -3.95 8.18 -4.24
CA GLU A 39 -4.33 7.32 -5.38
C GLU A 39 -3.13 6.66 -6.07
N ARG A 40 -2.04 7.40 -6.23
CA ARG A 40 -0.82 6.91 -6.87
C ARG A 40 -0.20 5.73 -6.13
N ILE A 41 -0.11 5.82 -4.79
CA ILE A 41 0.49 4.77 -3.94
C ILE A 41 -0.49 3.61 -3.79
N ALA A 42 -1.79 3.90 -3.77
CA ALA A 42 -2.85 2.91 -3.67
C ALA A 42 -2.87 1.90 -4.84
N LYS A 43 -2.17 2.19 -5.95
CA LYS A 43 -2.06 1.30 -7.13
C LYS A 43 -0.92 0.28 -7.03
N THR A 44 0.06 0.47 -6.12
CA THR A 44 1.32 -0.31 -6.10
C THR A 44 1.71 -0.79 -4.70
N ILE A 45 0.75 -1.25 -3.92
CA ILE A 45 0.98 -1.78 -2.58
C ILE A 45 1.70 -3.13 -2.69
N SER A 46 2.82 -3.31 -2.00
CA SER A 46 3.52 -4.61 -1.91
C SER A 46 3.53 -5.15 -0.47
N VAL A 47 3.69 -6.48 -0.34
CA VAL A 47 3.82 -7.11 0.99
C VAL A 47 5.05 -6.59 1.73
N SER A 48 6.16 -6.37 1.03
CA SER A 48 7.40 -5.83 1.61
C SER A 48 7.22 -4.39 2.11
N THR A 49 6.51 -3.55 1.36
CA THR A 49 6.18 -2.18 1.78
C THR A 49 5.37 -2.19 3.08
N VAL A 50 4.36 -3.06 3.19
CA VAL A 50 3.54 -3.19 4.40
C VAL A 50 4.38 -3.72 5.56
N ALA A 51 5.18 -4.77 5.35
CA ALA A 51 6.05 -5.33 6.38
C ALA A 51 7.02 -4.29 6.96
N SER A 52 7.68 -3.52 6.09
CA SER A 52 8.64 -2.48 6.49
C SER A 52 7.96 -1.29 7.17
N ARG A 53 6.82 -0.84 6.64
CA ARG A 53 6.12 0.32 7.17
C ARG A 53 5.59 0.12 8.59
N PHE A 54 5.05 -1.07 8.86
CA PHE A 54 4.42 -1.39 10.15
C PHE A 54 5.34 -2.19 11.07
N GLU A 55 6.60 -2.39 10.67
CA GLU A 55 7.61 -3.15 11.43
C GLU A 55 7.11 -4.55 11.86
N VAL A 56 6.31 -5.18 10.99
CA VAL A 56 5.74 -6.51 11.22
C VAL A 56 6.47 -7.58 10.40
N LYS A 57 6.31 -8.84 10.83
CA LYS A 57 6.83 -9.97 10.05
C LYS A 57 6.18 -10.03 8.67
N TYR A 58 6.94 -10.42 7.66
CA TYR A 58 6.45 -10.60 6.30
C TYR A 58 5.20 -11.48 6.24
N SER A 59 5.11 -12.53 7.07
CA SER A 59 3.94 -13.40 7.15
C SER A 59 2.67 -12.67 7.63
N ALA A 60 2.79 -11.72 8.57
CA ALA A 60 1.66 -10.92 9.03
C ALA A 60 1.21 -9.91 7.95
N ALA A 61 2.16 -9.24 7.30
CA ALA A 61 1.88 -8.36 6.17
C ALA A 61 1.21 -9.11 5.00
N ASN A 62 1.71 -10.30 4.69
CA ASN A 62 1.12 -11.14 3.65
C ASN A 62 -0.30 -11.60 4.02
N ALA A 63 -0.54 -11.94 5.30
CA ALA A 63 -1.86 -12.37 5.77
C ALA A 63 -2.90 -11.25 5.63
N ILE A 64 -2.59 -10.02 6.04
CA ILE A 64 -3.55 -8.90 5.95
C ILE A 64 -3.81 -8.48 4.50
N ILE A 65 -2.80 -8.51 3.63
CA ILE A 65 -2.95 -8.21 2.19
C ILE A 65 -3.82 -9.27 1.51
N ASN A 66 -3.56 -10.55 1.72
CA ASN A 66 -4.36 -11.63 1.15
C ASN A 66 -5.81 -11.60 1.67
N PHE A 67 -5.99 -11.24 2.94
CA PHE A 67 -7.33 -11.02 3.48
C PHE A 67 -8.03 -9.84 2.78
N ALA A 68 -7.36 -8.72 2.60
CA ALA A 68 -7.92 -7.55 1.91
C ALA A 68 -8.23 -7.83 0.43
N GLU A 69 -7.42 -8.66 -0.25
CA GLU A 69 -7.69 -9.15 -1.60
C GLU A 69 -8.96 -10.01 -1.62
N LYS A 70 -9.07 -10.98 -0.72
CA LYS A 70 -10.24 -11.87 -0.61
C LYS A 70 -11.54 -11.11 -0.31
N GLU A 71 -11.47 -10.05 0.48
CA GLU A 71 -12.64 -9.20 0.80
C GLU A 71 -12.91 -8.14 -0.30
N GLY A 72 -12.16 -8.16 -1.39
CA GLY A 72 -12.34 -7.26 -2.54
C GLY A 72 -11.97 -5.81 -2.25
N ILE A 73 -11.12 -5.57 -1.24
CA ILE A 73 -10.58 -4.23 -0.94
C ILE A 73 -9.38 -3.95 -1.83
N LEU A 74 -8.53 -4.96 -2.00
CA LEU A 74 -7.37 -4.93 -2.88
C LEU A 74 -7.58 -5.86 -4.07
N ARG A 75 -6.89 -5.56 -5.17
CA ARG A 75 -6.79 -6.42 -6.36
C ARG A 75 -5.34 -6.66 -6.69
N LYS A 76 -4.96 -7.92 -6.87
CA LYS A 76 -3.62 -8.29 -7.30
C LYS A 76 -3.36 -7.82 -8.73
N ARG A 77 -2.17 -7.24 -8.95
CA ARG A 77 -1.66 -6.81 -10.26
C ARG A 77 -0.23 -7.29 -10.42
N TYR A 78 0.19 -7.42 -11.65
CA TYR A 78 1.53 -7.87 -12.03
C TYR A 78 2.21 -6.76 -12.82
N LEU A 79 3.18 -6.09 -12.20
CA LEU A 79 3.96 -5.05 -12.85
C LEU A 79 5.12 -5.68 -13.61
N VAL A 80 5.21 -5.42 -14.90
CA VAL A 80 6.36 -5.79 -15.72
C VAL A 80 7.36 -4.64 -15.72
N VAL A 81 8.60 -4.93 -15.36
CA VAL A 81 9.70 -3.96 -15.36
C VAL A 81 10.72 -4.30 -16.45
N CYS A 82 11.40 -3.28 -16.96
CA CYS A 82 12.46 -3.49 -17.94
C CYS A 82 13.57 -4.36 -17.34
N SER A 83 13.99 -5.42 -18.03
CA SER A 83 15.05 -6.33 -17.55
C SER A 83 16.46 -5.72 -17.64
N ASN A 84 16.62 -4.52 -18.20
CA ASN A 84 17.90 -3.83 -18.21
C ASN A 84 18.16 -3.25 -16.81
N GLU A 85 19.18 -3.75 -16.11
CA GLU A 85 19.54 -3.39 -14.74
C GLU A 85 19.76 -1.88 -14.54
N GLU A 86 20.26 -1.20 -15.57
CA GLU A 86 20.45 0.26 -15.54
C GLU A 86 19.16 1.06 -15.75
N CYS A 87 18.08 0.42 -16.21
CA CYS A 87 16.83 1.07 -16.54
C CYS A 87 15.75 0.80 -15.50
N GLN A 88 15.43 -0.47 -15.27
CA GLN A 88 14.35 -0.97 -14.39
C GLN A 88 13.03 -0.19 -14.49
N PHE A 89 12.80 0.46 -15.63
CA PHE A 89 11.62 1.29 -15.84
C PHE A 89 10.35 0.41 -15.87
N PHE A 90 9.31 0.90 -15.24
CA PHE A 90 7.99 0.28 -15.29
C PHE A 90 7.46 0.27 -16.73
N TYR A 91 7.18 -0.92 -17.26
CA TYR A 91 6.69 -1.10 -18.61
C TYR A 91 5.18 -1.06 -18.67
N ASP A 92 4.50 -1.98 -17.96
CA ASP A 92 3.04 -2.08 -17.94
C ASP A 92 2.57 -2.90 -16.73
N ASP A 93 1.26 -2.86 -16.42
CA ASP A 93 0.63 -3.66 -15.38
C ASP A 93 -0.51 -4.51 -15.95
N PHE A 94 -0.60 -5.75 -15.49
CA PHE A 94 -1.50 -6.76 -15.99
C PHE A 94 -2.29 -7.42 -14.86
N ASP A 95 -3.50 -7.87 -15.14
CA ASP A 95 -4.11 -8.94 -14.34
C ASP A 95 -3.52 -10.32 -14.73
N ALA A 96 -3.95 -11.39 -14.03
CA ALA A 96 -3.40 -12.72 -14.26
C ALA A 96 -3.66 -13.24 -15.69
N ASP A 97 -4.86 -13.01 -16.20
CA ASP A 97 -5.28 -13.52 -17.53
C ASP A 97 -4.61 -12.73 -18.65
N GLU A 98 -4.41 -11.44 -18.48
CA GLU A 98 -3.65 -10.58 -19.39
C GLU A 98 -2.18 -10.98 -19.43
N LEU A 99 -1.56 -11.15 -18.22
CA LEU A 99 -0.15 -11.53 -18.10
C LEU A 99 0.14 -12.87 -18.81
N ILE A 100 -0.71 -13.88 -18.66
CA ILE A 100 -0.53 -15.18 -19.30
C ILE A 100 -0.44 -15.03 -20.82
N LYS A 101 -1.19 -14.13 -21.42
CA LYS A 101 -1.20 -13.91 -22.87
C LYS A 101 0.09 -13.28 -23.40
N VAL A 102 0.72 -12.43 -22.60
CA VAL A 102 1.94 -11.69 -23.01
C VAL A 102 3.23 -12.32 -22.50
N MET A 103 3.13 -13.38 -21.67
CA MET A 103 4.31 -14.11 -21.18
C MET A 103 5.15 -14.64 -22.34
N GLY A 104 6.44 -14.32 -22.29
CA GLY A 104 7.39 -14.74 -23.31
C GLY A 104 7.47 -13.84 -24.53
N GLU A 105 6.62 -12.83 -24.65
CA GLU A 105 6.70 -11.84 -25.72
C GLU A 105 7.94 -10.95 -25.56
N LYS A 106 8.46 -10.50 -26.69
CA LYS A 106 9.52 -9.51 -26.77
C LYS A 106 8.92 -8.13 -26.97
N VAL A 107 9.29 -7.22 -26.10
CA VAL A 107 8.80 -5.84 -26.09
C VAL A 107 9.95 -4.85 -26.01
N TYR A 108 9.71 -3.61 -26.41
CA TYR A 108 10.70 -2.53 -26.29
C TYR A 108 10.38 -1.64 -25.09
N CYS A 109 11.38 -1.39 -24.25
CA CYS A 109 11.24 -0.47 -23.14
C CYS A 109 11.03 0.97 -23.63
N HIS A 110 10.00 1.63 -23.15
CA HIS A 110 9.69 3.02 -23.51
C HIS A 110 10.74 4.03 -23.03
N ASN A 111 11.54 3.68 -22.02
CA ASN A 111 12.55 4.56 -21.46
C ASN A 111 13.94 4.38 -22.09
N CYS A 112 14.44 3.13 -22.21
CA CYS A 112 15.78 2.88 -22.72
C CYS A 112 15.81 2.31 -24.15
N SER A 113 14.66 2.07 -24.76
CA SER A 113 14.48 1.52 -26.11
C SER A 113 15.14 0.16 -26.36
N LYS A 114 15.62 -0.53 -25.31
CA LYS A 114 16.17 -1.88 -25.42
C LYS A 114 15.03 -2.90 -25.48
N GLU A 115 15.20 -3.92 -26.34
CA GLU A 115 14.31 -5.08 -26.38
C GLU A 115 14.52 -5.94 -25.12
N PHE A 116 13.43 -6.42 -24.53
CA PHE A 116 13.46 -7.41 -23.48
C PHE A 116 12.28 -8.36 -23.57
N LYS A 117 12.40 -9.51 -22.92
CA LYS A 117 11.36 -10.54 -22.89
C LYS A 117 10.59 -10.47 -21.58
N ILE A 118 9.26 -10.51 -21.64
CA ILE A 118 8.42 -10.63 -20.45
C ILE A 118 8.62 -12.03 -19.85
N SER A 119 9.15 -12.11 -18.64
CA SER A 119 9.48 -13.33 -17.92
C SER A 119 9.24 -13.17 -16.42
N TYR A 120 9.22 -14.27 -15.69
CA TYR A 120 9.02 -14.23 -14.22
C TYR A 120 10.05 -13.37 -13.47
N ASP A 121 11.26 -13.21 -14.02
CA ASP A 121 12.36 -12.49 -13.39
C ASP A 121 12.14 -10.97 -13.39
N ASN A 122 11.25 -10.47 -14.25
CA ASN A 122 10.97 -9.04 -14.36
C ASN A 122 9.49 -8.68 -14.08
N ILE A 123 8.82 -9.54 -13.30
CA ILE A 123 7.45 -9.32 -12.83
C ILE A 123 7.45 -9.08 -11.33
N LEU A 124 6.86 -7.96 -10.92
CA LEU A 124 6.61 -7.64 -9.53
C LEU A 124 5.13 -7.84 -9.20
N VAL A 125 4.85 -8.54 -8.10
CA VAL A 125 3.47 -8.69 -7.61
C VAL A 125 3.14 -7.51 -6.71
N VAL A 126 2.09 -6.77 -7.07
CA VAL A 126 1.57 -5.65 -6.30
C VAL A 126 0.06 -5.78 -6.11
N PHE A 127 -0.49 -4.93 -5.26
CA PHE A 127 -1.92 -4.87 -4.99
C PHE A 127 -2.41 -3.43 -5.17
N ALA A 128 -3.50 -3.27 -5.90
CA ALA A 128 -4.16 -1.98 -6.09
C ALA A 128 -5.39 -1.89 -5.19
N LYS A 129 -5.56 -0.76 -4.49
CA LYS A 129 -6.80 -0.47 -3.78
C LYS A 129 -7.93 -0.27 -4.81
N VAL A 130 -9.01 -1.03 -4.67
CA VAL A 130 -10.16 -1.00 -5.60
C VAL A 130 -11.48 -0.67 -4.91
N LYS A 131 -11.47 -0.58 -3.59
CA LYS A 131 -12.65 -0.28 -2.79
C LYS A 131 -12.41 0.94 -1.92
N GLU A 132 -13.37 1.84 -1.90
CA GLU A 132 -13.33 3.00 -1.01
C GLU A 132 -13.77 2.64 0.42
N PRO A 133 -13.32 3.42 1.43
CA PRO A 133 -13.74 3.23 2.81
C PRO A 133 -15.26 3.26 2.99
N ASN A 134 -15.78 2.52 3.95
CA ASN A 134 -17.20 2.51 4.29
C ASN A 134 -17.67 3.75 5.09
N ILE A 135 -16.97 4.86 4.96
CA ILE A 135 -17.23 6.12 5.66
C ILE A 135 -17.41 7.20 4.60
N PRO A 136 -18.44 8.06 4.68
CA PRO A 136 -18.58 9.22 3.80
C PRO A 136 -17.32 10.09 3.86
N GLU A 137 -16.92 10.67 2.72
CA GLU A 137 -15.71 11.48 2.57
C GLU A 137 -15.61 12.62 3.60
N GLU A 138 -16.71 13.34 3.84
CA GLU A 138 -16.81 14.39 4.86
C GLU A 138 -16.44 13.89 6.28
N LYS A 139 -16.79 12.64 6.62
CA LYS A 139 -16.46 12.03 7.90
C LYS A 139 -15.08 11.42 7.94
N LEU A 140 -14.50 11.11 6.78
CA LEU A 140 -13.13 10.64 6.67
C LEU A 140 -12.15 11.73 7.11
N GLU A 141 -12.32 12.95 6.60
CA GLU A 141 -11.51 14.12 6.99
C GLU A 141 -11.62 14.43 8.49
N GLU A 142 -12.83 14.42 9.05
CA GLU A 142 -13.03 14.63 10.49
C GLU A 142 -12.32 13.56 11.33
N GLU A 143 -12.39 12.29 10.93
CA GLU A 143 -11.76 11.18 11.66
C GLU A 143 -10.23 11.23 11.55
N ILE A 144 -9.71 11.64 10.39
CA ILE A 144 -8.28 11.88 10.18
C ILE A 144 -7.80 13.01 11.11
N MET A 145 -8.47 14.16 11.09
CA MET A 145 -8.10 15.32 11.91
C MET A 145 -8.16 15.02 13.40
N LYS A 146 -9.14 14.25 13.85
CA LYS A 146 -9.26 13.81 15.23
C LYS A 146 -8.10 12.95 15.68
N ARG A 147 -7.66 12.00 14.86
CA ARG A 147 -6.52 11.11 15.17
C ARG A 147 -5.21 11.88 15.24
N ILE A 148 -5.02 12.83 14.34
CA ILE A 148 -3.85 13.70 14.32
C ILE A 148 -3.82 14.57 15.59
N GLY A 149 -4.94 15.21 15.93
CA GLY A 149 -5.04 16.03 17.14
C GLY A 149 -4.88 15.28 18.46
N ASP A 150 -5.21 13.99 18.49
CA ASP A 150 -4.99 13.12 19.66
C ASP A 150 -3.52 12.67 19.77
N THR A 151 -2.81 12.54 18.65
CA THR A 151 -1.37 12.20 18.61
C THR A 151 -0.51 13.37 19.08
N GLU A 152 -0.85 14.61 18.70
CA GLU A 152 -0.12 15.82 19.12
C GLU A 152 -0.19 16.07 20.63
N LYS A 153 -1.19 15.51 21.33
CA LYS A 153 -1.32 15.66 22.80
C LYS A 153 -0.44 14.70 23.59
N ASN A 154 0.08 13.66 22.98
CA ASN A 154 0.79 12.59 23.68
C ASN A 154 2.30 12.54 23.43
N GLU A 155 2.85 13.21 22.41
CA GLU A 155 4.29 13.17 22.16
C GLU A 155 4.80 14.52 21.62
N VAL A 156 5.75 15.08 22.34
CA VAL A 156 6.59 16.18 21.86
C VAL A 156 7.53 15.64 20.79
N TYR A 157 7.03 15.50 19.58
CA TYR A 157 7.86 15.33 18.39
C TYR A 157 7.81 16.59 17.55
N GLY A 158 9.02 17.08 17.23
CA GLY A 158 9.24 18.35 16.57
C GLY A 158 8.42 18.53 15.29
N ASN A 159 8.08 19.77 15.05
CA ASN A 159 7.44 20.43 13.93
C ASN A 159 7.53 19.70 12.57
N PHE A 160 6.75 18.65 12.36
CA PHE A 160 6.49 18.11 11.03
C PHE A 160 5.01 18.25 10.72
N SER A 161 4.69 19.02 9.67
CA SER A 161 3.34 19.05 9.14
C SER A 161 3.00 17.68 8.51
N ILE A 162 1.72 17.33 8.48
CA ILE A 162 1.25 16.07 7.85
C ILE A 162 1.62 16.03 6.38
N ALA A 163 1.58 17.19 5.71
CA ALA A 163 2.06 17.35 4.35
C ALA A 163 3.55 16.97 4.24
N ASP A 164 4.38 17.33 5.22
CA ASP A 164 5.81 17.01 5.26
C ASP A 164 6.05 15.52 5.56
N SER A 165 5.25 14.90 6.43
CA SER A 165 5.33 13.46 6.71
C SER A 165 4.85 12.63 5.50
N LEU A 166 3.77 13.04 4.83
CA LEU A 166 3.33 12.43 3.58
C LEU A 166 4.32 12.68 2.45
N ALA A 167 4.85 13.88 2.31
CA ALA A 167 5.87 14.22 1.30
C ALA A 167 7.18 13.46 1.54
N LYS A 168 7.61 13.31 2.80
CA LYS A 168 8.80 12.53 3.16
C LYS A 168 8.61 11.05 2.83
N ASN A 169 7.47 10.46 3.18
CA ASN A 169 7.15 9.09 2.83
C ASN A 169 7.04 8.89 1.30
N ILE A 170 6.46 9.85 0.58
CA ILE A 170 6.39 9.84 -0.88
C ILE A 170 7.79 9.93 -1.50
N ASN A 171 8.66 10.80 -0.98
CA ASN A 171 10.04 10.94 -1.45
C ASN A 171 10.91 9.72 -1.11
N GLU A 172 10.74 9.10 0.05
CA GLU A 172 11.44 7.87 0.41
C GLU A 172 11.01 6.70 -0.49
N ILE A 173 9.72 6.57 -0.79
CA ILE A 173 9.22 5.56 -1.73
C ILE A 173 9.67 5.89 -3.16
N TYR A 174 9.64 7.17 -3.56
CA TYR A 174 10.13 7.59 -4.86
C TYR A 174 11.63 7.33 -5.03
N ASN A 175 12.44 7.63 -4.02
CA ASN A 175 13.88 7.36 -4.03
C ASN A 175 14.21 5.87 -4.00
N LEU A 176 13.41 5.03 -3.32
CA LEU A 176 13.59 3.58 -3.30
C LEU A 176 13.28 2.91 -4.65
N TYR A 177 12.37 3.49 -5.46
CA TYR A 177 11.91 2.88 -6.70
C TYR A 177 12.31 3.63 -7.97
N TYR A 178 12.77 4.89 -7.87
CA TYR A 178 12.99 5.73 -9.05
C TYR A 178 14.33 6.50 -9.04
N ASN A 179 15.12 6.42 -7.97
CA ASN A 179 16.49 6.93 -7.89
C ASN A 179 17.33 5.89 -7.14
N PRO A 180 18.04 4.99 -7.86
CA PRO A 180 19.02 4.08 -7.25
C PRO A 180 20.23 4.83 -6.69
#